data_30d47b9ef06011ff26923eb7dcb23351
#
_entry.id   30d47b9ef06011ff26923eb7dcb23351
#
_cell.length_a   1.000
_cell.length_b   1.000
_cell.length_c   1.000
_cell.angle_alpha   90.00
_cell.angle_beta   90.00
_cell.angle_gamma   90.00
#
_symmetry.space_group_name_H-M   'P 1'
#
loop_
_entity.id
_entity.type
_entity.pdbx_description
1 polymer ?
#
loop_
_entity_poly.entity_id
_entity_poly.type
_entity_poly.pdbx_seq_one_letter_code
_entity_poly.pdbx_strand_id
1 'polypeptide(L)'
;MATMKEETEKWLSSRDSKEYFELLRFPTVGAEKEHLRDCAACATWLKKWLKGIGAETELLTSGFNPPVVFAELKGDETLPTVLLYGHYDVQPADPISEWKTSPFEPTVKDGRVYCRGAQDDKGQVFAFLCGVRELLASAAQRGRCGYGVNLKILLDGQEESGSVGLFRLLEDKEFRKRLSADVMLVCDTSAAADLRPAIVAGLRGVNHFTVTLTAANRDLHSGEYGGIAPNAAQGMAELIGALHNPDGSIAVAGFRDGIEPPSHDELVAAEAGMASEAMYAKDIGTEPCGGQLGKTIVQRNCFEPTIEVNGIHSGYGGPGSKTVIPCSAIAKLSTRLVPGQSPQAAYEAVKRHLKDHCPKGMKVELSELTGNAKAMRLPLGSPLFLLAADVLGEMDARGAVFQWDGASIPVVSAIREASGAAPLLVGWGQPDDCIHSPNESYSVKQFMLARDWAKRILSAF
;
A
#
# COMPACT_ATOMS: atom_id res chain seq x y z
N MET A 1 -13.18 -34.91 -3.44
CA MET A 1 -12.65 -33.58 -3.05
C MET A 1 -13.45 -33.11 -1.85
N ALA A 2 -12.76 -32.65 -0.79
CA ALA A 2 -13.43 -32.04 0.35
C ALA A 2 -14.19 -30.77 -0.11
N THR A 3 -15.34 -30.49 0.48
CA THR A 3 -16.06 -29.26 0.20
C THR A 3 -15.31 -28.08 0.85
N MET A 4 -15.50 -26.87 0.35
CA MET A 4 -14.93 -25.65 0.96
C MET A 4 -15.30 -25.53 2.45
N LYS A 5 -16.47 -26.02 2.84
CA LYS A 5 -16.90 -26.06 4.23
C LYS A 5 -16.04 -26.99 5.08
N GLU A 6 -15.77 -28.20 4.59
CA GLU A 6 -14.90 -29.18 5.28
C GLU A 6 -13.46 -28.66 5.41
N GLU A 7 -12.92 -28.02 4.39
CA GLU A 7 -11.60 -27.39 4.43
C GLU A 7 -11.54 -26.25 5.45
N THR A 8 -12.57 -25.41 5.49
CA THR A 8 -12.69 -24.33 6.47
C THR A 8 -12.76 -24.88 7.90
N GLU A 9 -13.59 -25.88 8.14
CA GLU A 9 -13.72 -26.52 9.47
C GLU A 9 -12.39 -27.16 9.94
N LYS A 10 -11.68 -27.80 9.01
CA LYS A 10 -10.36 -28.37 9.28
C LYS A 10 -9.34 -27.27 9.63
N TRP A 11 -9.33 -26.19 8.87
CA TRP A 11 -8.44 -25.04 9.11
C TRP A 11 -8.75 -24.38 10.46
N LEU A 12 -10.03 -24.19 10.82
CA LEU A 12 -10.47 -23.64 12.11
C LEU A 12 -9.98 -24.44 13.31
N SER A 13 -9.75 -25.74 13.13
CA SER A 13 -9.21 -26.61 14.17
C SER A 13 -7.68 -26.58 14.27
N SER A 14 -7.02 -25.92 13.33
CA SER A 14 -5.57 -25.90 13.20
C SER A 14 -4.90 -24.97 14.23
N ARG A 15 -3.59 -25.09 14.34
CA ARG A 15 -2.75 -24.17 15.08
C ARG A 15 -2.71 -22.80 14.40
N ASP A 16 -2.67 -22.78 13.06
CA ASP A 16 -2.57 -21.56 12.26
C ASP A 16 -3.74 -20.60 12.54
N SER A 17 -4.98 -21.13 12.53
CA SER A 17 -6.17 -20.31 12.78
C SER A 17 -6.20 -19.71 14.20
N LYS A 18 -5.78 -20.48 15.20
CA LYS A 18 -5.75 -20.03 16.59
C LYS A 18 -4.76 -18.88 16.78
N GLU A 19 -3.54 -19.04 16.29
CA GLU A 19 -2.49 -18.04 16.37
C GLU A 19 -2.83 -16.80 15.52
N TYR A 20 -3.45 -17.00 14.35
CA TYR A 20 -3.93 -15.90 13.53
C TYR A 20 -5.00 -15.08 14.26
N PHE A 21 -5.96 -15.71 14.92
CA PHE A 21 -6.98 -15.01 15.71
C PHE A 21 -6.38 -14.28 16.92
N GLU A 22 -5.32 -14.83 17.54
CA GLU A 22 -4.58 -14.09 18.57
C GLU A 22 -3.95 -12.82 18.00
N LEU A 23 -3.32 -12.89 16.83
CA LEU A 23 -2.69 -11.76 16.14
C LEU A 23 -3.71 -10.68 15.77
N LEU A 24 -4.90 -11.08 15.29
CA LEU A 24 -5.95 -10.15 14.90
C LEU A 24 -6.56 -9.37 16.07
N ARG A 25 -6.55 -9.95 17.28
CA ARG A 25 -7.08 -9.28 18.48
C ARG A 25 -6.25 -8.10 18.97
N PHE A 26 -5.05 -7.91 18.46
CA PHE A 26 -4.30 -6.69 18.75
C PHE A 26 -4.84 -5.54 17.89
N PRO A 27 -5.44 -4.49 18.47
CA PRO A 27 -5.89 -3.31 17.71
C PRO A 27 -4.70 -2.40 17.39
N THR A 28 -3.89 -2.81 16.43
CA THR A 28 -2.63 -2.14 16.10
C THR A 28 -2.82 -0.94 15.18
N VAL A 29 -3.69 -0.02 15.56
CA VAL A 29 -3.92 1.24 14.82
C VAL A 29 -2.73 2.18 15.04
N GLY A 30 -1.71 2.06 14.20
CA GLY A 30 -0.42 2.76 14.35
C GLY A 30 -0.52 4.29 14.33
N ALA A 31 -1.56 4.82 13.68
CA ALA A 31 -1.84 6.26 13.61
C ALA A 31 -2.37 6.86 14.93
N GLU A 32 -2.88 6.04 15.86
CA GLU A 32 -3.58 6.48 17.07
C GLU A 32 -2.74 6.25 18.33
N LYS A 33 -2.53 7.31 19.09
CA LYS A 33 -1.67 7.27 20.31
C LYS A 33 -2.16 6.28 21.37
N GLU A 34 -3.46 6.08 21.47
CA GLU A 34 -4.10 5.14 22.40
C GLU A 34 -3.75 3.69 22.12
N HIS A 35 -3.50 3.35 20.85
CA HIS A 35 -3.15 2.00 20.39
C HIS A 35 -1.65 1.70 20.30
N LEU A 36 -0.77 2.65 20.64
CA LEU A 36 0.68 2.42 20.62
C LEU A 36 1.13 1.27 21.55
N ARG A 37 0.41 1.06 22.69
CA ARG A 37 0.67 -0.06 23.59
C ARG A 37 0.30 -1.40 22.96
N ASP A 38 -0.80 -1.43 22.23
CA ASP A 38 -1.26 -2.62 21.51
C ASP A 38 -0.30 -2.98 20.37
N CYS A 39 0.21 -1.97 19.65
CA CYS A 39 1.25 -2.17 18.66
C CYS A 39 2.53 -2.77 19.27
N ALA A 40 3.00 -2.25 20.40
CA ALA A 40 4.17 -2.78 21.10
C ALA A 40 3.95 -4.21 21.63
N ALA A 41 2.74 -4.52 22.10
CA ALA A 41 2.35 -5.87 22.54
C ALA A 41 2.32 -6.84 21.37
N CYS A 42 1.75 -6.44 20.22
CA CYS A 42 1.74 -7.22 18.98
C CYS A 42 3.16 -7.50 18.49
N ALA A 43 4.03 -6.48 18.42
CA ALA A 43 5.44 -6.66 18.05
C ALA A 43 6.17 -7.65 18.98
N THR A 44 5.88 -7.59 20.28
CA THR A 44 6.43 -8.53 21.25
C THR A 44 5.93 -9.96 21.03
N TRP A 45 4.64 -10.12 20.67
CA TRP A 45 4.03 -11.38 20.32
C TRP A 45 4.66 -11.95 19.04
N LEU A 46 4.80 -11.15 17.99
CA LEU A 46 5.45 -11.55 16.74
C LEU A 46 6.91 -11.95 16.95
N LYS A 47 7.67 -11.17 17.72
CA LYS A 47 9.03 -11.52 18.12
C LYS A 47 9.09 -12.90 18.80
N LYS A 48 8.20 -13.17 19.76
CA LYS A 48 8.14 -14.46 20.46
C LYS A 48 7.76 -15.59 19.50
N TRP A 49 6.81 -15.36 18.62
CA TRP A 49 6.36 -16.35 17.63
C TRP A 49 7.50 -16.72 16.66
N LEU A 50 8.20 -15.72 16.11
CA LEU A 50 9.35 -15.91 15.22
C LEU A 50 10.51 -16.65 15.93
N LYS A 51 10.79 -16.29 17.17
CA LYS A 51 11.75 -17.03 18.00
C LYS A 51 11.33 -18.51 18.18
N GLY A 52 10.03 -18.77 18.29
CA GLY A 52 9.46 -20.11 18.42
C GLY A 52 9.65 -21.01 17.19
N ILE A 53 9.91 -20.44 16.03
CA ILE A 53 10.27 -21.17 14.80
C ILE A 53 11.79 -21.21 14.55
N GLY A 54 12.59 -20.70 15.49
CA GLY A 54 14.06 -20.76 15.43
C GLY A 54 14.75 -19.50 14.90
N ALA A 55 14.03 -18.41 14.66
CA ALA A 55 14.63 -17.16 14.18
C ALA A 55 15.36 -16.40 15.30
N GLU A 56 16.49 -15.77 14.95
CA GLU A 56 17.08 -14.69 15.75
C GLU A 56 16.21 -13.45 15.56
N THR A 57 15.75 -12.81 16.65
CA THR A 57 14.72 -11.77 16.58
C THR A 57 15.05 -10.55 17.39
N GLU A 58 14.76 -9.37 16.82
CA GLU A 58 14.98 -8.07 17.43
C GLU A 58 13.76 -7.15 17.24
N LEU A 59 13.52 -6.25 18.21
CA LEU A 59 12.62 -5.11 18.05
C LEU A 59 13.45 -3.87 17.83
N LEU A 60 13.33 -3.25 16.67
CA LEU A 60 14.07 -2.08 16.28
C LEU A 60 13.24 -0.82 16.52
N THR A 61 13.79 0.12 17.24
CA THR A 61 13.14 1.41 17.50
C THR A 61 14.06 2.53 17.06
N SER A 62 13.59 3.45 16.27
CA SER A 62 14.30 4.68 15.89
C SER A 62 13.88 5.89 16.73
N GLY A 63 13.52 5.65 18.01
CA GLY A 63 12.90 6.64 18.88
C GLY A 63 11.41 6.81 18.63
N PHE A 64 10.80 5.98 17.81
CA PHE A 64 9.37 5.92 17.51
C PHE A 64 8.76 4.61 17.99
N ASN A 65 7.54 4.65 18.45
CA ASN A 65 6.62 3.54 18.55
C ASN A 65 5.61 3.66 17.40
N PRO A 66 5.18 2.56 16.77
CA PRO A 66 5.50 1.14 17.01
C PRO A 66 6.88 0.70 16.52
N PRO A 67 7.50 -0.34 17.13
CA PRO A 67 8.80 -0.86 16.69
C PRO A 67 8.69 -1.68 15.41
N VAL A 68 9.76 -1.73 14.64
CA VAL A 68 9.92 -2.68 13.54
C VAL A 68 10.38 -4.04 14.11
N VAL A 69 9.74 -5.13 13.69
CA VAL A 69 10.17 -6.49 14.05
C VAL A 69 11.14 -6.98 12.97
N PHE A 70 12.37 -7.27 13.37
CA PHE A 70 13.37 -7.85 12.49
C PHE A 70 13.74 -9.25 12.95
N ALA A 71 13.81 -10.20 12.00
CA ALA A 71 14.19 -11.55 12.31
C ALA A 71 15.04 -12.17 11.20
N GLU A 72 15.93 -13.11 11.58
CA GLU A 72 16.79 -13.84 10.67
C GLU A 72 16.75 -15.34 10.97
N LEU A 73 16.55 -16.11 9.89
CA LEU A 73 16.70 -17.54 9.86
C LEU A 73 17.89 -17.85 8.94
N LYS A 74 19.04 -18.08 9.55
CA LYS A 74 20.30 -18.30 8.82
C LYS A 74 20.42 -19.75 8.37
N GLY A 75 20.73 -19.94 7.11
CA GLY A 75 21.16 -21.20 6.51
C GLY A 75 22.67 -21.18 6.24
N ASP A 76 23.06 -21.73 5.10
CA ASP A 76 24.45 -21.69 4.63
C ASP A 76 24.71 -20.35 3.90
N GLU A 77 25.91 -19.78 4.06
CA GLU A 77 26.30 -18.52 3.43
C GLU A 77 26.29 -18.54 1.90
N THR A 78 26.31 -19.74 1.30
CA THR A 78 26.23 -19.95 -0.15
C THR A 78 24.81 -19.89 -0.70
N LEU A 79 23.80 -19.93 0.17
CA LEU A 79 22.41 -19.91 -0.22
C LEU A 79 21.94 -18.47 -0.49
N PRO A 80 20.96 -18.30 -1.42
CA PRO A 80 20.37 -17.00 -1.64
C PRO A 80 19.67 -16.48 -0.38
N THR A 81 19.72 -15.16 -0.21
CA THR A 81 19.07 -14.46 0.90
C THR A 81 17.76 -13.85 0.43
N VAL A 82 16.66 -14.26 1.04
CA VAL A 82 15.33 -13.73 0.81
C VAL A 82 14.92 -12.81 1.97
N LEU A 83 14.45 -11.61 1.66
CA LEU A 83 13.88 -10.67 2.60
C LEU A 83 12.35 -10.67 2.45
N LEU A 84 11.62 -11.14 3.46
CA LEU A 84 10.18 -10.97 3.53
C LEU A 84 9.88 -9.61 4.16
N TYR A 85 9.08 -8.80 3.48
CA TYR A 85 8.49 -7.57 4.00
C TYR A 85 6.97 -7.70 4.10
N GLY A 86 6.41 -7.15 5.18
CA GLY A 86 5.00 -6.92 5.40
C GLY A 86 4.80 -6.03 6.63
N HIS A 87 3.54 -5.75 7.02
CA HIS A 87 3.27 -4.90 8.15
C HIS A 87 2.26 -5.53 9.14
N TYR A 88 2.26 -5.04 10.36
CA TYR A 88 1.37 -5.53 11.41
C TYR A 88 0.47 -4.45 12.00
N ASP A 89 0.67 -3.18 11.62
CA ASP A 89 -0.31 -2.13 11.92
C ASP A 89 -1.51 -2.22 10.98
N VAL A 90 -2.55 -1.51 11.31
CA VAL A 90 -3.81 -1.53 10.57
C VAL A 90 -4.45 -0.15 10.57
N GLN A 91 -5.32 0.10 9.60
CA GLN A 91 -6.15 1.32 9.53
C GLN A 91 -7.12 1.42 10.71
N PRO A 92 -7.55 2.64 11.09
CA PRO A 92 -8.66 2.85 12.00
C PRO A 92 -9.91 2.05 11.58
N ALA A 93 -10.68 1.61 12.57
CA ALA A 93 -11.89 0.84 12.30
C ALA A 93 -13.14 1.70 12.04
N ASP A 94 -12.99 3.02 12.05
CA ASP A 94 -14.11 3.93 11.84
C ASP A 94 -14.71 3.86 10.43
N PRO A 95 -16.03 4.07 10.30
CA PRO A 95 -17.02 4.22 11.37
C PRO A 95 -17.45 2.88 12.00
N ILE A 96 -17.26 2.73 13.31
CA ILE A 96 -17.58 1.50 14.07
C ILE A 96 -19.03 1.06 13.88
N SER A 97 -19.97 2.01 13.69
CA SER A 97 -21.39 1.73 13.54
C SER A 97 -21.76 0.93 12.28
N GLU A 98 -20.85 0.85 11.30
CA GLU A 98 -21.05 0.12 10.05
C GLU A 98 -20.48 -1.31 10.09
N TRP A 99 -19.79 -1.67 11.15
CA TRP A 99 -19.32 -3.04 11.34
C TRP A 99 -20.46 -3.97 11.77
N LYS A 100 -20.58 -5.12 11.10
CA LYS A 100 -21.55 -6.18 11.45
C LYS A 100 -21.06 -7.06 12.60
N THR A 101 -19.76 -7.09 12.85
CA THR A 101 -19.08 -7.80 13.92
C THR A 101 -18.10 -6.85 14.59
N SER A 102 -17.58 -7.17 15.78
CA SER A 102 -16.54 -6.35 16.40
C SER A 102 -15.29 -6.30 15.52
N PRO A 103 -14.73 -5.11 15.22
CA PRO A 103 -13.60 -4.99 14.30
C PRO A 103 -12.31 -5.69 14.73
N PHE A 104 -12.12 -5.93 16.03
CA PHE A 104 -10.93 -6.61 16.58
C PHE A 104 -11.25 -7.93 17.30
N GLU A 105 -12.42 -8.51 17.03
CA GLU A 105 -12.75 -9.88 17.45
C GLU A 105 -13.04 -10.75 16.21
N PRO A 106 -12.09 -11.60 15.81
CA PRO A 106 -12.20 -12.39 14.58
C PRO A 106 -13.47 -13.23 14.53
N THR A 107 -14.30 -13.01 13.53
CA THR A 107 -15.54 -13.73 13.33
C THR A 107 -15.51 -14.47 12.00
N VAL A 108 -15.77 -15.79 12.04
CA VAL A 108 -15.80 -16.60 10.81
C VAL A 108 -17.21 -16.76 10.31
N LYS A 109 -17.42 -16.39 9.06
CA LYS A 109 -18.69 -16.56 8.36
C LYS A 109 -18.46 -16.83 6.87
N ASP A 110 -19.16 -17.78 6.32
CA ASP A 110 -19.16 -18.13 4.88
C ASP A 110 -17.74 -18.35 4.30
N GLY A 111 -16.84 -18.99 5.10
CA GLY A 111 -15.45 -19.25 4.70
C GLY A 111 -14.52 -18.05 4.73
N ARG A 112 -14.92 -16.94 5.37
CA ARG A 112 -14.13 -15.72 5.53
C ARG A 112 -13.97 -15.36 7.01
N VAL A 113 -12.84 -14.78 7.36
CA VAL A 113 -12.52 -14.21 8.67
C VAL A 113 -12.75 -12.71 8.60
N TYR A 114 -13.73 -12.20 9.34
CA TYR A 114 -14.05 -10.78 9.44
C TYR A 114 -13.32 -10.17 10.64
N CYS A 115 -12.44 -9.23 10.38
CA CYS A 115 -11.67 -8.50 11.40
C CYS A 115 -10.87 -7.38 10.69
N ARG A 116 -10.57 -6.27 11.35
CA ARG A 116 -9.62 -5.28 10.86
C ARG A 116 -8.21 -5.91 10.85
N GLY A 117 -7.47 -5.78 9.73
CA GLY A 117 -6.20 -6.45 9.50
C GLY A 117 -6.33 -7.91 9.05
N ALA A 118 -7.57 -8.39 8.80
CA ALA A 118 -7.74 -9.77 8.37
C ALA A 118 -7.08 -10.04 7.01
N GLN A 119 -7.08 -9.09 6.11
CA GLN A 119 -6.34 -9.17 4.86
C GLN A 119 -5.11 -8.30 4.91
N ASP A 120 -5.25 -7.03 5.28
CA ASP A 120 -4.29 -5.95 5.17
C ASP A 120 -3.62 -5.65 6.52
N ASP A 121 -2.38 -6.07 6.75
CA ASP A 121 -1.59 -7.09 6.04
C ASP A 121 -1.33 -8.31 6.94
N LYS A 122 -1.89 -8.29 8.20
CA LYS A 122 -1.67 -9.39 9.16
C LYS A 122 -2.02 -10.76 8.59
N GLY A 123 -3.10 -10.84 7.81
CA GLY A 123 -3.55 -12.10 7.23
C GLY A 123 -2.59 -12.67 6.21
N GLN A 124 -2.15 -11.87 5.26
CA GLN A 124 -1.25 -12.30 4.19
C GLN A 124 0.13 -12.64 4.75
N VAL A 125 0.71 -11.74 5.54
CA VAL A 125 2.02 -11.94 6.16
C VAL A 125 2.01 -13.15 7.09
N PHE A 126 0.97 -13.33 7.91
CA PHE A 126 0.93 -14.45 8.84
C PHE A 126 0.71 -15.80 8.12
N ALA A 127 -0.08 -15.82 7.05
CA ALA A 127 -0.20 -17.00 6.20
C ALA A 127 1.17 -17.40 5.61
N PHE A 128 1.95 -16.41 5.12
CA PHE A 128 3.31 -16.68 4.64
C PHE A 128 4.20 -17.24 5.75
N LEU A 129 4.20 -16.64 6.94
CA LEU A 129 4.96 -17.12 8.09
C LEU A 129 4.57 -18.55 8.53
N CYS A 130 3.29 -18.91 8.43
CA CYS A 130 2.84 -20.30 8.65
C CYS A 130 3.44 -21.25 7.61
N GLY A 131 3.55 -20.82 6.34
CA GLY A 131 4.23 -21.58 5.30
C GLY A 131 5.72 -21.79 5.58
N VAL A 132 6.41 -20.75 6.04
CA VAL A 132 7.82 -20.85 6.52
C VAL A 132 7.94 -21.91 7.62
N ARG A 133 7.07 -21.84 8.63
CA ARG A 133 7.07 -22.83 9.73
C ARG A 133 6.88 -24.26 9.24
N GLU A 134 5.95 -24.51 8.32
CA GLU A 134 5.74 -25.83 7.74
C GLU A 134 6.95 -26.31 6.93
N LEU A 135 7.59 -25.41 6.17
CA LEU A 135 8.79 -25.72 5.40
C LEU A 135 9.94 -26.16 6.32
N LEU A 136 10.18 -25.41 7.42
CA LEU A 136 11.18 -25.75 8.43
C LEU A 136 10.93 -27.11 9.07
N ALA A 137 9.69 -27.38 9.48
CA ALA A 137 9.31 -28.66 10.08
C ALA A 137 9.53 -29.83 9.10
N SER A 138 9.21 -29.65 7.82
CA SER A 138 9.42 -30.65 6.78
C SER A 138 10.91 -30.88 6.47
N ALA A 139 11.74 -29.86 6.51
CA ALA A 139 13.19 -29.96 6.33
C ALA A 139 13.83 -30.75 7.49
N ALA A 140 13.45 -30.43 8.73
CA ALA A 140 13.93 -31.12 9.92
C ALA A 140 13.56 -32.65 9.90
N GLN A 141 12.35 -32.98 9.49
CA GLN A 141 11.93 -34.39 9.34
C GLN A 141 12.75 -35.17 8.29
N ARG A 142 13.27 -34.47 7.27
CA ARG A 142 14.13 -35.06 6.24
C ARG A 142 15.62 -35.05 6.60
N GLY A 143 15.96 -34.64 7.82
CA GLY A 143 17.36 -34.57 8.29
C GLY A 143 18.19 -33.50 7.55
N ARG A 144 17.54 -32.53 6.93
CA ARG A 144 18.22 -31.40 6.28
C ARG A 144 18.35 -30.24 7.26
N CYS A 145 19.56 -29.76 7.46
CA CYS A 145 19.80 -28.47 8.09
C CYS A 145 19.58 -27.37 7.06
N GLY A 146 18.48 -26.61 7.19
CA GLY A 146 18.16 -25.52 6.29
C GLY A 146 17.03 -25.81 5.28
N TYR A 147 16.53 -24.76 4.68
CA TYR A 147 15.34 -24.77 3.82
C TYR A 147 15.62 -24.20 2.42
N GLY A 148 16.89 -24.17 2.00
CA GLY A 148 17.28 -23.75 0.67
C GLY A 148 17.61 -22.27 0.53
N VAL A 149 17.25 -21.42 1.52
CA VAL A 149 17.51 -19.98 1.51
C VAL A 149 17.94 -19.48 2.90
N ASN A 150 18.60 -18.34 2.95
CA ASN A 150 18.65 -17.51 4.14
C ASN A 150 17.41 -16.61 4.14
N LEU A 151 16.69 -16.53 5.24
CA LEU A 151 15.48 -15.74 5.31
C LEU A 151 15.63 -14.59 6.33
N LYS A 152 15.39 -13.38 5.88
CA LYS A 152 15.20 -12.20 6.70
C LYS A 152 13.74 -11.82 6.69
N ILE A 153 13.21 -11.37 7.82
CA ILE A 153 11.82 -10.96 7.98
C ILE A 153 11.81 -9.57 8.59
N LEU A 154 11.14 -8.66 7.92
CA LEU A 154 11.00 -7.25 8.29
C LEU A 154 9.51 -6.91 8.35
N LEU A 155 8.98 -6.74 9.58
CA LEU A 155 7.58 -6.38 9.78
C LEU A 155 7.47 -4.96 10.31
N ASP A 156 6.88 -4.10 9.52
CA ASP A 156 6.64 -2.70 9.86
C ASP A 156 5.42 -2.57 10.78
N GLY A 157 5.45 -1.61 11.69
CA GLY A 157 4.33 -1.27 12.56
C GLY A 157 3.73 0.11 12.27
N GLN A 158 4.11 0.72 11.15
CA GLN A 158 3.70 2.07 10.76
C GLN A 158 3.47 2.20 9.24
N GLU A 159 3.25 1.13 8.50
CA GLU A 159 3.02 1.20 7.05
C GLU A 159 1.83 2.11 6.76
N GLU A 160 0.71 1.87 7.42
CA GLU A 160 -0.56 2.59 7.30
C GLU A 160 -0.50 4.07 7.76
N SER A 161 0.58 4.44 8.41
CA SER A 161 0.86 5.82 8.86
C SER A 161 2.15 6.40 8.28
N GLY A 162 2.69 5.78 7.21
CA GLY A 162 3.80 6.28 6.41
C GLY A 162 5.18 5.81 6.85
N SER A 163 5.31 4.71 7.58
CA SER A 163 6.57 3.99 7.87
C SER A 163 7.70 4.87 8.45
N VAL A 164 7.37 5.93 9.18
CA VAL A 164 8.36 6.94 9.64
C VAL A 164 9.51 6.30 10.42
N GLY A 165 9.20 5.31 11.26
CA GLY A 165 10.20 4.57 12.03
C GLY A 165 11.16 3.78 11.14
N LEU A 166 10.61 3.08 10.16
CA LEU A 166 11.38 2.27 9.22
C LEU A 166 12.22 3.15 8.29
N PHE A 167 11.70 4.25 7.74
CA PHE A 167 12.49 5.17 6.93
C PHE A 167 13.72 5.69 7.68
N ARG A 168 13.60 6.00 8.98
CA ARG A 168 14.76 6.40 9.80
C ARG A 168 15.76 5.28 10.03
N LEU A 169 15.30 4.04 10.22
CA LEU A 169 16.19 2.88 10.30
C LEU A 169 16.95 2.68 8.99
N LEU A 170 16.31 2.93 7.85
CA LEU A 170 16.94 2.86 6.53
C LEU A 170 17.98 3.96 6.27
N GLU A 171 18.08 5.01 7.10
CA GLU A 171 19.18 5.99 7.05
C GLU A 171 20.46 5.43 7.68
N ASP A 172 20.36 4.43 8.58
CA ASP A 172 21.50 3.80 9.23
C ASP A 172 22.22 2.84 8.28
N LYS A 173 23.49 3.12 8.00
CA LYS A 173 24.33 2.32 7.10
C LYS A 173 24.53 0.88 7.59
N GLU A 174 24.64 0.66 8.89
CA GLU A 174 24.82 -0.68 9.45
C GLU A 174 23.53 -1.50 9.36
N PHE A 175 22.37 -0.87 9.57
CA PHE A 175 21.08 -1.53 9.34
C PHE A 175 20.88 -1.88 7.86
N ARG A 176 21.23 -0.98 6.93
CA ARG A 176 21.18 -1.27 5.47
C ARG A 176 22.02 -2.49 5.10
N LYS A 177 23.23 -2.64 5.66
CA LYS A 177 24.06 -3.84 5.44
C LYS A 177 23.37 -5.10 5.94
N ARG A 178 22.71 -5.02 7.10
CA ARG A 178 21.95 -6.16 7.65
C ARG A 178 20.75 -6.53 6.78
N LEU A 179 20.17 -5.58 6.06
CA LEU A 179 19.04 -5.81 5.14
C LEU A 179 19.47 -6.41 3.79
N SER A 180 20.77 -6.43 3.45
CA SER A 180 21.23 -6.93 2.15
C SER A 180 20.62 -8.30 1.85
N ALA A 181 20.00 -8.45 0.68
CA ALA A 181 19.33 -9.65 0.25
C ALA A 181 19.31 -9.74 -1.30
N ASP A 182 19.11 -10.93 -1.85
CA ASP A 182 19.03 -11.15 -3.30
C ASP A 182 17.60 -10.88 -3.81
N VAL A 183 16.60 -11.30 -3.03
CA VAL A 183 15.18 -11.17 -3.36
C VAL A 183 14.43 -10.56 -2.18
N MET A 184 13.46 -9.67 -2.47
CA MET A 184 12.50 -9.17 -1.51
C MET A 184 11.11 -9.66 -1.87
N LEU A 185 10.49 -10.44 -1.00
CA LEU A 185 9.08 -10.85 -1.12
C LEU A 185 8.18 -9.89 -0.37
N VAL A 186 7.12 -9.45 -1.03
CA VAL A 186 6.09 -8.58 -0.46
C VAL A 186 4.74 -9.24 -0.67
N CYS A 187 3.98 -9.46 0.41
CA CYS A 187 2.69 -10.14 0.35
C CYS A 187 1.49 -9.18 0.37
N ASP A 188 1.74 -7.89 0.47
CA ASP A 188 0.76 -6.81 0.62
C ASP A 188 0.22 -6.34 -0.74
N THR A 189 -0.41 -7.25 -1.49
CA THR A 189 -1.07 -6.98 -2.78
C THR A 189 -2.27 -7.90 -2.99
N SER A 190 -2.95 -7.77 -4.13
CA SER A 190 -4.16 -8.55 -4.43
C SER A 190 -3.97 -9.47 -5.63
N ALA A 191 -4.78 -10.52 -5.69
CA ALA A 191 -4.97 -11.31 -6.89
C ALA A 191 -5.61 -10.47 -8.00
N ALA A 192 -5.53 -10.94 -9.24
CA ALA A 192 -6.17 -10.29 -10.39
C ALA A 192 -7.70 -10.25 -10.25
N ALA A 193 -8.35 -9.42 -11.05
CA ALA A 193 -9.80 -9.23 -11.02
C ALA A 193 -10.61 -10.52 -11.21
N ASP A 194 -10.06 -11.52 -11.91
CA ASP A 194 -10.63 -12.84 -12.11
C ASP A 194 -10.14 -13.88 -11.09
N LEU A 195 -9.50 -13.42 -10.03
CA LEU A 195 -8.94 -14.21 -8.91
C LEU A 195 -7.78 -15.14 -9.31
N ARG A 196 -7.16 -14.92 -10.48
CA ARG A 196 -5.89 -15.59 -10.77
C ARG A 196 -4.77 -15.00 -9.91
N PRO A 197 -3.73 -15.78 -9.59
CA PRO A 197 -2.52 -15.24 -8.98
C PRO A 197 -1.96 -14.10 -9.84
N ALA A 198 -1.53 -13.02 -9.21
CA ALA A 198 -0.93 -11.88 -9.89
C ALA A 198 0.47 -11.59 -9.38
N ILE A 199 1.37 -11.25 -10.30
CA ILE A 199 2.70 -10.72 -10.03
C ILE A 199 2.65 -9.24 -10.33
N VAL A 200 2.88 -8.39 -9.33
CA VAL A 200 2.88 -6.94 -9.54
C VAL A 200 4.20 -6.52 -10.18
N ALA A 201 4.12 -6.08 -11.44
CA ALA A 201 5.25 -5.65 -12.24
C ALA A 201 5.55 -4.15 -12.13
N GLY A 202 4.66 -3.38 -11.52
CA GLY A 202 4.87 -1.96 -11.32
C GLY A 202 3.94 -1.35 -10.28
N LEU A 203 4.45 -0.32 -9.61
CA LEU A 203 3.71 0.53 -8.68
C LEU A 203 3.89 1.98 -9.10
N ARG A 204 2.86 2.81 -8.95
CA ARG A 204 3.01 4.25 -9.14
C ARG A 204 3.78 4.87 -7.97
N GLY A 205 4.50 5.95 -8.25
CA GLY A 205 5.05 6.82 -7.22
C GLY A 205 3.97 7.71 -6.61
N VAL A 206 4.30 8.39 -5.53
CA VAL A 206 3.36 9.26 -4.81
C VAL A 206 4.06 10.50 -4.25
N ASN A 207 3.32 11.61 -4.18
CA ASN A 207 3.64 12.77 -3.35
C ASN A 207 2.38 13.19 -2.60
N HIS A 208 2.56 13.69 -1.37
CA HIS A 208 1.53 14.38 -0.60
C HIS A 208 2.03 15.76 -0.17
N PHE A 209 1.20 16.77 -0.31
CA PHE A 209 1.50 18.14 0.14
C PHE A 209 0.23 18.94 0.37
N THR A 210 0.36 20.01 1.14
CA THR A 210 -0.74 20.94 1.42
C THR A 210 -0.47 22.27 0.72
N VAL A 211 -1.51 22.81 0.07
CA VAL A 211 -1.51 24.14 -0.53
C VAL A 211 -2.29 25.08 0.38
N THR A 212 -1.69 26.18 0.78
CA THR A 212 -2.34 27.23 1.56
C THR A 212 -2.38 28.50 0.74
N LEU A 213 -3.59 29.05 0.57
CA LEU A 213 -3.82 30.34 -0.10
C LEU A 213 -4.30 31.36 0.93
N THR A 214 -3.60 32.48 1.04
CA THR A 214 -3.93 33.59 1.94
C THR A 214 -4.34 34.79 1.12
N ALA A 215 -5.53 35.37 1.40
CA ALA A 215 -6.11 36.49 0.69
C ALA A 215 -6.23 37.78 1.53
N ALA A 216 -6.45 37.63 2.86
CA ALA A 216 -6.61 38.75 3.77
C ALA A 216 -6.02 38.42 5.14
N ASN A 217 -5.95 39.39 6.05
CA ASN A 217 -5.44 39.22 7.41
C ASN A 217 -6.47 38.63 8.38
N ARG A 218 -7.75 38.61 8.01
CA ARG A 218 -8.87 38.04 8.74
C ARG A 218 -10.06 37.79 7.84
N ASP A 219 -11.01 37.03 8.29
CA ASP A 219 -12.33 36.90 7.65
C ASP A 219 -13.07 38.24 7.64
N LEU A 220 -13.74 38.52 6.53
CA LEU A 220 -14.39 39.81 6.30
C LEU A 220 -15.90 39.65 6.07
N HIS A 221 -16.70 40.65 6.40
CA HIS A 221 -18.13 40.65 6.13
C HIS A 221 -18.39 40.82 4.62
N SER A 222 -19.07 39.84 4.01
CA SER A 222 -19.24 39.82 2.54
C SER A 222 -20.12 40.99 2.01
N GLY A 223 -21.01 41.52 2.82
CA GLY A 223 -21.83 42.69 2.46
C GLY A 223 -21.04 43.99 2.45
N GLU A 224 -19.97 44.10 3.24
CA GLU A 224 -19.13 45.32 3.31
C GLU A 224 -17.94 45.25 2.35
N TYR A 225 -17.35 44.07 2.19
CA TYR A 225 -16.10 43.90 1.45
C TYR A 225 -16.27 43.11 0.15
N GLY A 226 -17.50 42.66 -0.19
CA GLY A 226 -17.79 42.01 -1.47
C GLY A 226 -17.48 42.92 -2.66
N GLY A 227 -16.72 42.40 -3.64
CA GLY A 227 -16.22 43.18 -4.77
C GLY A 227 -15.00 44.09 -4.47
N ILE A 228 -14.52 44.12 -3.22
CA ILE A 228 -13.35 44.88 -2.76
C ILE A 228 -12.22 43.92 -2.36
N ALA A 229 -12.51 43.01 -1.44
CA ALA A 229 -11.52 42.09 -0.93
C ALA A 229 -11.42 40.82 -1.80
N PRO A 230 -10.20 40.28 -2.00
CA PRO A 230 -10.04 38.97 -2.63
C PRO A 230 -10.62 37.84 -1.76
N ASN A 231 -11.25 36.87 -2.40
CA ASN A 231 -11.89 35.72 -1.72
C ASN A 231 -11.02 34.48 -1.84
N ALA A 232 -10.49 33.98 -0.73
CA ALA A 232 -9.58 32.83 -0.72
C ALA A 232 -10.24 31.54 -1.22
N ALA A 233 -11.55 31.34 -0.96
CA ALA A 233 -12.27 30.18 -1.45
C ALA A 233 -12.36 30.15 -2.98
N GLN A 234 -12.70 31.32 -3.58
CA GLN A 234 -12.74 31.47 -5.03
C GLN A 234 -11.35 31.29 -5.64
N GLY A 235 -10.33 31.94 -5.07
CA GLY A 235 -8.96 31.84 -5.59
C GLY A 235 -8.41 30.40 -5.51
N MET A 236 -8.76 29.63 -4.47
CA MET A 236 -8.38 28.21 -4.38
C MET A 236 -9.08 27.38 -5.46
N ALA A 237 -10.35 27.62 -5.74
CA ALA A 237 -11.07 26.94 -6.82
C ALA A 237 -10.44 27.22 -8.20
N GLU A 238 -10.02 28.47 -8.46
CA GLU A 238 -9.31 28.87 -9.69
C GLU A 238 -7.95 28.15 -9.80
N LEU A 239 -7.16 28.10 -8.72
CA LEU A 239 -5.86 27.42 -8.69
C LEU A 239 -5.98 25.92 -8.97
N ILE A 240 -6.94 25.25 -8.33
CA ILE A 240 -7.17 23.80 -8.54
C ILE A 240 -7.69 23.56 -9.96
N GLY A 241 -8.61 24.37 -10.45
CA GLY A 241 -9.10 24.29 -11.82
C GLY A 241 -8.01 24.45 -12.88
N ALA A 242 -6.94 25.21 -12.58
CA ALA A 242 -5.81 25.39 -13.47
C ALA A 242 -4.85 24.19 -13.57
N LEU A 243 -4.98 23.18 -12.71
CA LEU A 243 -4.11 21.99 -12.72
C LEU A 243 -4.40 21.05 -13.91
N HIS A 244 -5.60 21.11 -14.48
CA HIS A 244 -6.04 20.22 -15.56
C HIS A 244 -6.61 21.01 -16.73
N ASN A 245 -6.42 20.47 -17.93
CA ASN A 245 -7.08 20.92 -19.15
C ASN A 245 -8.52 20.36 -19.23
N PRO A 246 -9.39 20.91 -20.10
CA PRO A 246 -10.75 20.42 -20.26
C PRO A 246 -10.88 18.95 -20.68
N ASP A 247 -9.84 18.37 -21.28
CA ASP A 247 -9.77 16.95 -21.64
C ASP A 247 -9.25 16.04 -20.49
N GLY A 248 -9.08 16.59 -19.29
CA GLY A 248 -8.56 15.89 -18.13
C GLY A 248 -7.04 15.66 -18.12
N SER A 249 -6.32 16.12 -19.14
CA SER A 249 -4.85 16.08 -19.12
C SER A 249 -4.29 17.09 -18.13
N ILE A 250 -3.10 16.81 -17.57
CA ILE A 250 -2.44 17.70 -16.61
C ILE A 250 -1.88 18.91 -17.33
N ALA A 251 -2.28 20.12 -16.88
CA ALA A 251 -1.89 21.40 -17.45
C ALA A 251 -0.54 21.93 -16.94
N VAL A 252 0.07 21.26 -15.96
CA VAL A 252 1.30 21.70 -15.28
C VAL A 252 2.53 21.46 -16.16
N ALA A 253 3.15 22.52 -16.62
CA ALA A 253 4.35 22.46 -17.44
C ALA A 253 5.51 21.80 -16.68
N GLY A 254 6.18 20.82 -17.31
CA GLY A 254 7.28 20.05 -16.71
C GLY A 254 6.85 18.94 -15.76
N PHE A 255 5.55 18.79 -15.45
CA PHE A 255 5.10 17.70 -14.57
C PHE A 255 5.30 16.32 -15.20
N ARG A 256 5.22 16.24 -16.51
CA ARG A 256 5.37 14.99 -17.27
C ARG A 256 6.81 14.69 -17.71
N ASP A 257 7.78 15.51 -17.29
CA ASP A 257 9.18 15.33 -17.70
C ASP A 257 9.76 14.03 -17.17
N GLY A 258 10.48 13.33 -18.02
CA GLY A 258 11.13 12.05 -17.69
C GLY A 258 10.24 10.82 -17.77
N ILE A 259 8.94 10.92 -18.08
CA ILE A 259 8.06 9.76 -18.21
C ILE A 259 8.62 8.76 -19.20
N GLU A 260 8.77 7.52 -18.75
CA GLU A 260 9.09 6.37 -19.58
C GLU A 260 7.80 5.66 -20.00
N PRO A 261 7.39 5.75 -21.28
CA PRO A 261 6.15 5.12 -21.71
C PRO A 261 6.22 3.59 -21.57
N PRO A 262 5.07 2.92 -21.33
CA PRO A 262 5.03 1.46 -21.34
C PRO A 262 5.30 0.90 -22.74
N SER A 263 5.89 -0.28 -22.80
CA SER A 263 5.96 -1.06 -24.03
C SER A 263 4.57 -1.64 -24.39
N HIS A 264 4.43 -2.11 -25.62
CA HIS A 264 3.21 -2.80 -26.04
C HIS A 264 2.93 -4.05 -25.21
N ASP A 265 3.97 -4.84 -24.91
CA ASP A 265 3.83 -6.07 -24.11
C ASP A 265 3.37 -5.78 -22.68
N GLU A 266 3.84 -4.69 -22.09
CA GLU A 266 3.39 -4.26 -20.75
C GLU A 266 1.93 -3.81 -20.75
N LEU A 267 1.47 -3.10 -21.78
CA LEU A 267 0.07 -2.73 -21.91
C LEU A 267 -0.82 -3.98 -22.02
N VAL A 268 -0.46 -4.92 -22.88
CA VAL A 268 -1.20 -6.19 -23.06
C VAL A 268 -1.22 -6.99 -21.76
N ALA A 269 -0.09 -7.08 -21.06
CA ALA A 269 0.00 -7.81 -19.79
C ALA A 269 -0.84 -7.15 -18.69
N ALA A 270 -0.82 -5.82 -18.60
CA ALA A 270 -1.62 -5.07 -17.63
C ALA A 270 -3.14 -5.23 -17.89
N GLU A 271 -3.56 -5.21 -19.16
CA GLU A 271 -4.96 -5.44 -19.53
C GLU A 271 -5.46 -6.83 -19.10
N ALA A 272 -4.60 -7.85 -19.17
CA ALA A 272 -4.96 -9.21 -18.79
C ALA A 272 -5.25 -9.40 -17.29
N GLY A 273 -4.69 -8.55 -16.42
CA GLY A 273 -4.87 -8.59 -14.96
C GLY A 273 -5.94 -7.64 -14.44
N MET A 274 -6.42 -6.70 -15.25
CA MET A 274 -7.26 -5.59 -14.82
C MET A 274 -8.75 -5.89 -14.94
N ALA A 275 -9.56 -5.26 -14.08
CA ALA A 275 -11.00 -5.30 -14.18
C ALA A 275 -11.51 -4.59 -15.44
N SER A 276 -12.61 -5.06 -16.00
CA SER A 276 -13.26 -4.40 -17.14
C SER A 276 -13.87 -3.05 -16.75
N GLU A 277 -14.06 -2.17 -17.73
CA GLU A 277 -14.72 -0.88 -17.52
C GLU A 277 -16.10 -1.02 -16.87
N ALA A 278 -16.88 -2.05 -17.25
CA ALA A 278 -18.17 -2.36 -16.64
C ALA A 278 -18.06 -2.77 -15.17
N MET A 279 -16.99 -3.48 -14.79
CA MET A 279 -16.73 -3.82 -13.39
C MET A 279 -16.38 -2.57 -12.57
N TYR A 280 -15.53 -1.67 -13.10
CA TYR A 280 -15.25 -0.39 -12.45
C TYR A 280 -16.51 0.47 -12.32
N ALA A 281 -17.32 0.61 -13.37
CA ALA A 281 -18.57 1.37 -13.32
C ALA A 281 -19.54 0.86 -12.23
N LYS A 282 -19.61 -0.47 -12.07
CA LYS A 282 -20.40 -1.10 -11.02
C LYS A 282 -19.83 -0.83 -9.62
N ASP A 283 -18.51 -0.90 -9.46
CA ASP A 283 -17.82 -0.72 -8.18
C ASP A 283 -17.93 0.72 -7.67
N ILE A 284 -17.59 1.70 -8.53
CA ILE A 284 -17.64 3.13 -8.17
C ILE A 284 -19.05 3.74 -8.23
N GLY A 285 -20.04 3.02 -8.77
CA GLY A 285 -21.43 3.47 -8.85
C GLY A 285 -21.71 4.54 -9.91
N THR A 286 -20.76 4.80 -10.80
CA THR A 286 -20.87 5.77 -11.90
C THR A 286 -19.98 5.38 -13.07
N GLU A 287 -20.05 6.11 -14.19
CA GLU A 287 -19.15 5.94 -15.33
C GLU A 287 -17.71 6.29 -14.93
N PRO A 288 -16.68 5.46 -15.26
CA PRO A 288 -15.28 5.72 -14.93
C PRO A 288 -14.67 6.74 -15.91
N CYS A 289 -15.14 7.97 -15.86
CA CYS A 289 -14.76 9.08 -16.75
C CYS A 289 -13.63 9.97 -16.21
N GLY A 290 -13.02 9.63 -15.07
CA GLY A 290 -11.89 10.38 -14.52
C GLY A 290 -10.61 10.28 -15.34
N GLY A 291 -9.73 11.28 -15.23
CA GLY A 291 -8.43 11.33 -15.93
C GLY A 291 -8.54 11.80 -17.38
N GLN A 292 -7.47 11.61 -18.14
CA GLN A 292 -7.36 12.13 -19.52
C GLN A 292 -8.28 11.40 -20.49
N LEU A 293 -9.08 12.14 -21.25
CA LEU A 293 -9.94 11.60 -22.30
C LEU A 293 -9.13 10.88 -23.39
N GLY A 294 -9.71 9.83 -23.97
CA GLY A 294 -9.07 9.03 -25.03
C GLY A 294 -8.04 8.02 -24.56
N LYS A 295 -7.79 7.95 -23.26
CA LYS A 295 -6.95 6.90 -22.64
C LYS A 295 -7.82 5.76 -22.10
N THR A 296 -7.33 4.50 -22.22
CA THR A 296 -7.98 3.34 -21.61
C THR A 296 -7.87 3.41 -20.07
N ILE A 297 -8.70 2.65 -19.35
CA ILE A 297 -8.60 2.55 -17.88
C ILE A 297 -7.20 2.08 -17.46
N VAL A 298 -6.66 1.08 -18.15
CA VAL A 298 -5.29 0.57 -17.89
C VAL A 298 -4.27 1.69 -18.01
N GLN A 299 -4.34 2.49 -19.08
CA GLN A 299 -3.42 3.63 -19.25
C GLN A 299 -3.59 4.63 -18.12
N ARG A 300 -4.83 5.05 -17.80
CA ARG A 300 -5.12 6.06 -16.78
C ARG A 300 -4.70 5.61 -15.37
N ASN A 301 -4.96 4.35 -15.04
CA ASN A 301 -4.66 3.84 -13.70
C ASN A 301 -3.18 3.49 -13.52
N CYS A 302 -2.54 2.85 -14.52
CA CYS A 302 -1.21 2.25 -14.35
C CYS A 302 -0.07 3.09 -14.92
N PHE A 303 -0.31 3.81 -16.03
CA PHE A 303 0.76 4.39 -16.85
C PHE A 303 0.65 5.89 -17.08
N GLU A 304 -0.38 6.54 -16.56
CA GLU A 304 -0.52 7.98 -16.57
C GLU A 304 -0.39 8.55 -15.15
N PRO A 305 0.32 9.68 -15.00
CA PRO A 305 0.38 10.35 -13.71
C PRO A 305 -0.92 11.09 -13.41
N THR A 306 -1.22 11.32 -12.13
CA THR A 306 -2.40 12.08 -11.71
C THR A 306 -2.04 13.16 -10.69
N ILE A 307 -2.89 14.18 -10.61
CA ILE A 307 -2.92 15.17 -9.52
C ILE A 307 -4.34 15.11 -8.94
N GLU A 308 -4.44 14.67 -7.69
CA GLU A 308 -5.73 14.48 -7.03
C GLU A 308 -5.93 15.49 -5.91
N VAL A 309 -7.18 15.91 -5.74
CA VAL A 309 -7.61 16.79 -4.66
C VAL A 309 -8.22 15.93 -3.55
N ASN A 310 -7.49 15.73 -2.46
CA ASN A 310 -7.92 14.91 -1.34
C ASN A 310 -8.80 15.68 -0.35
N GLY A 311 -8.76 17.01 -0.39
CA GLY A 311 -9.60 17.85 0.45
C GLY A 311 -9.43 19.32 0.17
N ILE A 312 -10.52 20.09 0.34
CA ILE A 312 -10.52 21.56 0.27
C ILE A 312 -11.27 22.09 1.49
N HIS A 313 -10.69 23.08 2.15
CA HIS A 313 -11.32 23.73 3.28
C HIS A 313 -11.16 25.26 3.18
N SER A 314 -12.29 25.98 3.23
CA SER A 314 -12.34 27.45 3.30
C SER A 314 -13.72 27.94 3.69
N GLY A 315 -13.79 29.07 4.40
CA GLY A 315 -15.06 29.70 4.76
C GLY A 315 -15.87 28.92 5.79
N TYR A 316 -17.19 29.04 5.72
CA TYR A 316 -18.13 28.46 6.68
C TYR A 316 -18.86 27.26 6.06
N GLY A 317 -18.69 26.09 6.65
CA GLY A 317 -19.36 24.84 6.27
C GLY A 317 -20.38 24.32 7.28
N GLY A 318 -20.72 25.09 8.34
CA GLY A 318 -21.69 24.70 9.35
C GLY A 318 -23.15 24.90 8.94
N PRO A 319 -24.13 24.52 9.78
CA PRO A 319 -25.55 24.75 9.51
C PRO A 319 -25.91 26.23 9.34
N GLY A 320 -26.83 26.52 8.44
CA GLY A 320 -27.28 27.90 8.14
C GLY A 320 -26.31 28.62 7.18
N SER A 321 -26.35 29.97 7.19
CA SER A 321 -25.49 30.82 6.36
C SER A 321 -24.67 31.79 7.21
N LYS A 322 -23.42 32.06 6.77
CA LYS A 322 -22.56 33.10 7.33
C LYS A 322 -22.09 33.98 6.20
N THR A 323 -22.38 35.31 6.31
CA THR A 323 -21.98 36.30 5.31
C THR A 323 -20.50 36.66 5.44
N VAL A 324 -19.63 35.77 5.00
CA VAL A 324 -18.16 35.83 5.19
C VAL A 324 -17.42 35.76 3.85
N ILE A 325 -16.35 36.52 3.74
CA ILE A 325 -15.26 36.34 2.75
C ILE A 325 -14.11 35.71 3.53
N PRO A 326 -13.74 34.43 3.29
CA PRO A 326 -12.66 33.81 4.00
C PRO A 326 -11.30 34.43 3.64
N CYS A 327 -10.48 34.63 4.67
CA CYS A 327 -9.13 35.17 4.51
C CYS A 327 -8.12 34.11 4.02
N SER A 328 -8.42 32.81 4.18
CA SER A 328 -7.54 31.72 3.77
C SER A 328 -8.32 30.52 3.24
N ALA A 329 -7.64 29.72 2.43
CA ALA A 329 -8.10 28.42 1.96
C ALA A 329 -6.96 27.40 2.01
N ILE A 330 -7.29 26.14 2.28
CA ILE A 330 -6.35 25.03 2.31
C ILE A 330 -6.84 23.93 1.37
N ALA A 331 -5.93 23.40 0.54
CA ALA A 331 -6.18 22.19 -0.23
C ALA A 331 -5.11 21.15 0.10
N LYS A 332 -5.53 19.88 0.25
CA LYS A 332 -4.65 18.73 0.35
C LYS A 332 -4.59 18.05 -1.00
N LEU A 333 -3.39 17.91 -1.53
CA LEU A 333 -3.15 17.33 -2.85
C LEU A 333 -2.26 16.10 -2.73
N SER A 334 -2.53 15.12 -3.58
CA SER A 334 -1.61 14.03 -3.85
C SER A 334 -1.35 13.92 -5.35
N THR A 335 -0.18 13.43 -5.71
CA THR A 335 0.13 13.07 -7.10
C THR A 335 0.44 11.59 -7.17
N ARG A 336 -0.02 10.92 -8.23
CA ARG A 336 0.53 9.62 -8.59
C ARG A 336 1.50 9.82 -9.74
N LEU A 337 2.68 9.22 -9.61
CA LEU A 337 3.77 9.36 -10.57
C LEU A 337 4.01 8.04 -11.28
N VAL A 338 4.53 8.11 -12.50
CA VAL A 338 4.85 6.94 -13.31
C VAL A 338 6.37 6.80 -13.51
N PRO A 339 6.88 5.65 -13.98
CA PRO A 339 8.32 5.43 -14.16
C PRO A 339 9.01 6.57 -14.95
N GLY A 340 10.22 6.90 -14.50
CA GLY A 340 11.01 7.99 -15.03
C GLY A 340 10.78 9.36 -14.37
N GLN A 341 9.65 9.58 -13.71
CA GLN A 341 9.40 10.84 -12.99
C GLN A 341 10.15 10.93 -11.66
N SER A 342 10.69 12.11 -11.38
CA SER A 342 11.23 12.46 -10.07
C SER A 342 10.14 13.06 -9.18
N PRO A 343 9.88 12.52 -7.98
CA PRO A 343 8.92 13.10 -7.03
C PRO A 343 9.19 14.58 -6.74
N GLN A 344 10.44 14.94 -6.51
CA GLN A 344 10.84 16.31 -6.23
C GLN A 344 10.62 17.23 -7.44
N ALA A 345 10.98 16.77 -8.65
CA ALA A 345 10.79 17.59 -9.87
C ALA A 345 9.31 17.81 -10.17
N ALA A 346 8.47 16.79 -10.00
CA ALA A 346 7.02 16.89 -10.16
C ALA A 346 6.41 17.88 -9.14
N TYR A 347 6.83 17.82 -7.88
CA TYR A 347 6.41 18.77 -6.85
C TYR A 347 6.80 20.21 -7.19
N GLU A 348 8.05 20.45 -7.60
CA GLU A 348 8.51 21.78 -7.96
C GLU A 348 7.79 22.33 -9.21
N ALA A 349 7.40 21.45 -10.14
CA ALA A 349 6.58 21.83 -11.29
C ALA A 349 5.19 22.32 -10.83
N VAL A 350 4.51 21.58 -9.96
CA VAL A 350 3.21 21.98 -9.39
C VAL A 350 3.34 23.28 -8.60
N LYS A 351 4.37 23.39 -7.75
CA LYS A 351 4.63 24.59 -6.95
C LYS A 351 4.84 25.84 -7.80
N ARG A 352 5.59 25.72 -8.89
CA ARG A 352 5.79 26.82 -9.85
C ARG A 352 4.47 27.17 -10.53
N HIS A 353 3.74 26.18 -11.04
CA HIS A 353 2.46 26.39 -11.71
C HIS A 353 1.45 27.13 -10.82
N LEU A 354 1.28 26.70 -9.56
CA LEU A 354 0.38 27.35 -8.61
C LEU A 354 0.82 28.78 -8.26
N LYS A 355 2.13 29.05 -8.20
CA LYS A 355 2.63 30.42 -8.01
C LYS A 355 2.36 31.34 -9.22
N ASP A 356 2.56 30.79 -10.42
CA ASP A 356 2.36 31.53 -11.66
C ASP A 356 0.87 31.87 -11.91
N HIS A 357 -0.05 31.00 -11.42
CA HIS A 357 -1.49 31.17 -11.51
C HIS A 357 -2.13 31.80 -10.26
N CYS A 358 -1.31 32.22 -9.27
CA CYS A 358 -1.84 32.75 -8.03
C CYS A 358 -2.65 34.05 -8.31
N PRO A 359 -3.94 34.13 -7.89
CA PRO A 359 -4.76 35.30 -8.14
C PRO A 359 -4.16 36.58 -7.53
N LYS A 360 -4.36 37.70 -8.21
CA LYS A 360 -3.82 38.97 -7.76
C LYS A 360 -4.27 39.31 -6.33
N GLY A 361 -3.33 39.75 -5.51
CA GLY A 361 -3.58 40.14 -4.12
C GLY A 361 -3.62 38.97 -3.14
N MET A 362 -3.31 37.74 -3.59
CA MET A 362 -3.22 36.56 -2.75
C MET A 362 -1.78 36.01 -2.69
N LYS A 363 -1.51 35.18 -1.70
CA LYS A 363 -0.23 34.49 -1.52
C LYS A 363 -0.48 32.99 -1.43
N VAL A 364 0.17 32.20 -2.30
CA VAL A 364 0.14 30.74 -2.28
C VAL A 364 1.43 30.19 -1.67
N GLU A 365 1.30 29.25 -0.76
CA GLU A 365 2.39 28.52 -0.12
C GLU A 365 2.09 27.02 -0.14
N LEU A 366 3.13 26.20 -0.36
CA LEU A 366 3.02 24.75 -0.29
C LEU A 366 3.84 24.26 0.90
N SER A 367 3.33 23.23 1.61
CA SER A 367 4.10 22.51 2.62
C SER A 367 5.26 21.75 1.96
N GLU A 368 6.18 21.26 2.77
CA GLU A 368 7.15 20.26 2.32
C GLU A 368 6.45 18.96 1.87
N LEU A 369 7.14 18.20 1.04
CA LEU A 369 6.69 16.87 0.62
C LEU A 369 6.65 15.90 1.81
N THR A 370 5.59 15.11 1.85
CA THR A 370 5.45 14.01 2.80
C THR A 370 5.09 12.72 2.04
N GLY A 371 5.53 11.57 2.55
CA GLY A 371 5.18 10.26 2.00
C GLY A 371 5.54 10.09 0.52
N ASN A 372 6.65 10.70 0.07
CA ASN A 372 7.05 10.66 -1.32
C ASN A 372 7.76 9.36 -1.69
N ALA A 373 7.42 8.79 -2.84
CA ALA A 373 8.10 7.62 -3.41
C ALA A 373 8.19 7.71 -4.93
N LYS A 374 9.25 7.13 -5.47
CA LYS A 374 9.38 6.91 -6.91
C LYS A 374 8.46 5.78 -7.36
N ALA A 375 8.00 5.86 -8.61
CA ALA A 375 7.37 4.73 -9.25
C ALA A 375 8.36 3.57 -9.42
N MET A 376 7.83 2.35 -9.40
CA MET A 376 8.59 1.13 -9.63
C MET A 376 8.11 0.45 -10.91
N ARG A 377 9.05 -0.05 -11.70
CA ARG A 377 8.81 -0.85 -12.90
C ARG A 377 9.81 -1.99 -12.94
N LEU A 378 9.32 -3.19 -13.15
CA LEU A 378 10.12 -4.41 -13.12
C LEU A 378 10.01 -5.13 -14.48
N PRO A 379 11.11 -5.67 -15.02
CA PRO A 379 11.09 -6.35 -16.31
C PRO A 379 10.28 -7.64 -16.26
N LEU A 380 9.27 -7.79 -17.13
CA LEU A 380 8.43 -8.99 -17.24
C LEU A 380 9.22 -10.27 -17.44
N GLY A 381 10.31 -10.22 -18.22
CA GLY A 381 11.17 -11.35 -18.52
C GLY A 381 12.28 -11.60 -17.51
N SER A 382 12.26 -11.00 -16.32
CA SER A 382 13.29 -11.25 -15.31
C SER A 382 13.24 -12.72 -14.84
N PRO A 383 14.41 -13.35 -14.56
CA PRO A 383 14.43 -14.74 -14.08
C PRO A 383 13.56 -14.96 -12.84
N LEU A 384 13.52 -13.98 -11.94
CA LEU A 384 12.68 -14.03 -10.72
C LEU A 384 11.19 -14.09 -11.07
N PHE A 385 10.73 -13.29 -12.03
CA PHE A 385 9.33 -13.27 -12.45
C PHE A 385 8.94 -14.56 -13.18
N LEU A 386 9.83 -15.10 -14.01
CA LEU A 386 9.58 -16.36 -14.69
C LEU A 386 9.49 -17.51 -13.67
N LEU A 387 10.41 -17.58 -12.71
CA LEU A 387 10.34 -18.54 -11.60
C LEU A 387 9.03 -18.44 -10.82
N ALA A 388 8.63 -17.21 -10.46
CA ALA A 388 7.37 -16.97 -9.74
C ALA A 388 6.14 -17.39 -10.58
N ALA A 389 6.13 -17.08 -11.87
CA ALA A 389 5.05 -17.45 -12.78
C ALA A 389 4.93 -18.98 -12.93
N ASP A 390 6.05 -19.70 -13.01
CA ASP A 390 6.06 -21.17 -13.06
C ASP A 390 5.47 -21.76 -11.77
N VAL A 391 5.93 -21.28 -10.60
CA VAL A 391 5.40 -21.74 -9.29
C VAL A 391 3.91 -21.44 -9.14
N LEU A 392 3.46 -20.26 -9.54
CA LEU A 392 2.03 -19.90 -9.51
C LEU A 392 1.20 -20.69 -10.52
N GLY A 393 1.77 -21.05 -11.67
CA GLY A 393 1.15 -21.92 -12.68
C GLY A 393 0.90 -23.36 -12.16
N GLU A 394 1.73 -23.85 -11.23
CA GLU A 394 1.45 -25.10 -10.51
C GLU A 394 0.27 -24.98 -9.53
N MET A 395 0.01 -23.78 -9.01
CA MET A 395 -1.06 -23.53 -8.04
C MET A 395 -2.41 -23.22 -8.71
N ASP A 396 -2.39 -22.61 -9.89
CA ASP A 396 -3.56 -22.31 -10.71
C ASP A 396 -3.28 -22.63 -12.18
N ALA A 397 -3.98 -23.62 -12.73
CA ALA A 397 -3.79 -24.07 -14.11
C ALA A 397 -4.07 -22.98 -15.18
N ARG A 398 -4.72 -21.86 -14.80
CA ARG A 398 -4.91 -20.71 -15.69
C ARG A 398 -3.63 -19.86 -15.82
N GLY A 399 -2.63 -20.13 -15.00
CA GLY A 399 -1.39 -19.37 -14.91
C GLY A 399 -1.52 -18.05 -14.14
N ALA A 400 -0.39 -17.44 -13.85
CA ALA A 400 -0.33 -16.11 -13.26
C ALA A 400 -0.49 -15.02 -14.32
N VAL A 401 -0.92 -13.83 -13.87
CA VAL A 401 -0.92 -12.61 -14.70
C VAL A 401 0.08 -11.60 -14.14
N PHE A 402 0.59 -10.75 -15.03
CA PHE A 402 1.34 -9.57 -14.60
C PHE A 402 0.38 -8.39 -14.46
N GLN A 403 0.54 -7.66 -13.36
CA GLN A 403 -0.35 -6.57 -13.01
C GLN A 403 0.47 -5.32 -12.69
N TRP A 404 -0.07 -4.16 -13.01
CA TRP A 404 0.42 -2.87 -12.53
C TRP A 404 -0.60 -2.33 -11.54
N ASP A 405 -0.14 -1.97 -10.37
CA ASP A 405 -0.99 -1.36 -9.37
C ASP A 405 -0.95 0.16 -9.49
N GLY A 406 -2.13 0.76 -9.49
CA GLY A 406 -2.28 2.22 -9.43
C GLY A 406 -1.91 2.81 -8.07
N ALA A 407 -1.83 1.97 -7.03
CA ALA A 407 -1.38 2.35 -5.71
C ALA A 407 0.15 2.48 -5.62
N SER A 408 0.61 2.87 -4.46
CA SER A 408 2.03 3.04 -4.15
C SER A 408 2.29 2.42 -2.79
N ILE A 409 3.39 1.69 -2.67
CA ILE A 409 3.92 1.21 -1.38
C ILE A 409 5.30 1.88 -1.20
N PRO A 410 5.34 3.10 -0.62
CA PRO A 410 6.55 3.93 -0.60
C PRO A 410 7.76 3.23 0.00
N VAL A 411 7.54 2.46 1.04
CA VAL A 411 8.60 1.77 1.78
C VAL A 411 9.25 0.65 0.97
N VAL A 412 8.52 0.00 0.05
CA VAL A 412 9.07 -1.06 -0.82
C VAL A 412 10.20 -0.52 -1.69
N SER A 413 10.04 0.67 -2.28
CA SER A 413 11.10 1.33 -3.04
C SER A 413 12.32 1.65 -2.16
N ALA A 414 12.10 2.12 -0.95
CA ALA A 414 13.18 2.45 -0.01
C ALA A 414 13.93 1.20 0.48
N ILE A 415 13.22 0.11 0.79
CA ILE A 415 13.83 -1.17 1.17
C ILE A 415 14.65 -1.74 0.00
N ARG A 416 14.12 -1.69 -1.23
CA ARG A 416 14.85 -2.09 -2.43
C ARG A 416 16.18 -1.34 -2.58
N GLU A 417 16.15 -0.01 -2.45
CA GLU A 417 17.36 0.82 -2.51
C GLU A 417 18.36 0.51 -1.36
N ALA A 418 17.84 0.16 -0.18
CA ALA A 418 18.66 -0.13 0.99
C ALA A 418 19.28 -1.53 0.97
N SER A 419 18.52 -2.54 0.56
CA SER A 419 18.91 -3.95 0.59
C SER A 419 19.62 -4.43 -0.68
N GLY A 420 19.38 -3.77 -1.82
CA GLY A 420 19.79 -4.22 -3.16
C GLY A 420 18.93 -5.37 -3.71
N ALA A 421 17.92 -5.83 -2.98
CA ALA A 421 17.11 -6.99 -3.31
C ALA A 421 16.19 -6.74 -4.53
N ALA A 422 16.04 -7.75 -5.39
CA ALA A 422 15.05 -7.74 -6.45
C ALA A 422 13.65 -7.96 -5.85
N PRO A 423 12.68 -7.03 -6.01
CA PRO A 423 11.36 -7.19 -5.43
C PRO A 423 10.49 -8.14 -6.24
N LEU A 424 9.73 -8.97 -5.53
CA LEU A 424 8.66 -9.84 -6.03
C LEU A 424 7.43 -9.61 -5.16
N LEU A 425 6.42 -8.99 -5.73
CA LEU A 425 5.17 -8.68 -5.06
C LEU A 425 4.09 -9.65 -5.56
N VAL A 426 3.63 -10.51 -4.67
CA VAL A 426 2.56 -11.49 -4.92
C VAL A 426 1.65 -11.51 -3.70
N GLY A 427 0.45 -11.00 -3.86
CA GLY A 427 -0.56 -10.98 -2.81
C GLY A 427 -1.76 -11.87 -3.12
N TRP A 428 -2.54 -12.12 -2.08
CA TRP A 428 -3.70 -12.99 -2.11
C TRP A 428 -4.99 -12.27 -1.68
N GLY A 429 -4.97 -10.92 -1.65
CA GLY A 429 -6.15 -10.10 -1.43
C GLY A 429 -7.18 -10.28 -2.54
N GLN A 430 -8.45 -10.01 -2.23
CA GLN A 430 -9.56 -10.11 -3.16
C GLN A 430 -10.32 -8.77 -3.22
N PRO A 431 -11.00 -8.45 -4.34
CA PRO A 431 -11.73 -7.17 -4.46
C PRO A 431 -12.82 -6.96 -3.40
N ASP A 432 -13.37 -8.05 -2.86
CA ASP A 432 -14.43 -8.04 -1.84
C ASP A 432 -13.94 -8.15 -0.40
N ASP A 433 -12.62 -8.01 -0.17
CA ASP A 433 -12.04 -8.04 1.17
C ASP A 433 -12.34 -6.79 1.98
N CYS A 434 -12.79 -5.69 1.35
CA CYS A 434 -13.15 -4.43 1.99
C CYS A 434 -12.03 -3.83 2.84
N ILE A 435 -10.77 -3.87 2.37
CA ILE A 435 -9.64 -3.24 3.05
C ILE A 435 -9.92 -1.74 3.26
N HIS A 436 -9.39 -1.14 4.32
CA HIS A 436 -9.59 0.25 4.74
C HIS A 436 -11.07 0.65 4.97
N SER A 437 -11.98 -0.31 4.96
CA SER A 437 -13.43 -0.09 5.14
C SER A 437 -13.99 -0.97 6.27
N PRO A 438 -15.18 -0.65 6.81
CA PRO A 438 -15.88 -1.56 7.72
C PRO A 438 -16.16 -2.93 7.09
N ASN A 439 -16.14 -3.97 7.91
CA ASN A 439 -16.33 -5.37 7.51
C ASN A 439 -15.20 -5.96 6.66
N GLU A 440 -13.98 -5.44 6.81
CA GLU A 440 -12.81 -6.09 6.24
C GLU A 440 -12.80 -7.58 6.57
N SER A 441 -12.42 -8.38 5.58
CA SER A 441 -12.40 -9.84 5.73
C SER A 441 -11.34 -10.48 4.85
N TYR A 442 -10.90 -11.68 5.23
CA TYR A 442 -9.99 -12.48 4.42
C TYR A 442 -10.50 -13.90 4.25
N SER A 443 -10.47 -14.40 3.02
CA SER A 443 -10.92 -15.76 2.71
C SER A 443 -9.97 -16.80 3.31
N VAL A 444 -10.50 -17.79 4.00
CA VAL A 444 -9.72 -18.95 4.50
C VAL A 444 -9.00 -19.66 3.35
N LYS A 445 -9.63 -19.74 2.17
CA LYS A 445 -9.01 -20.29 0.98
C LYS A 445 -7.78 -19.50 0.56
N GLN A 446 -7.85 -18.16 0.54
CA GLN A 446 -6.71 -17.31 0.19
C GLN A 446 -5.60 -17.41 1.22
N PHE A 447 -5.93 -17.46 2.52
CA PHE A 447 -4.95 -17.74 3.57
C PHE A 447 -4.18 -19.05 3.31
N MET A 448 -4.88 -20.12 2.96
CA MET A 448 -4.24 -21.39 2.64
C MET A 448 -3.39 -21.35 1.38
N LEU A 449 -3.82 -20.59 0.35
CA LEU A 449 -3.03 -20.38 -0.87
C LEU A 449 -1.77 -19.56 -0.59
N ALA A 450 -1.86 -18.48 0.18
CA ALA A 450 -0.71 -17.69 0.60
C ALA A 450 0.32 -18.52 1.39
N ARG A 451 -0.15 -19.41 2.28
CA ARG A 451 0.71 -20.36 3.02
C ARG A 451 1.39 -21.37 2.09
N ASP A 452 0.67 -21.89 1.10
CA ASP A 452 1.24 -22.86 0.13
C ASP A 452 2.23 -22.18 -0.81
N TRP A 453 1.93 -20.95 -1.24
CA TRP A 453 2.84 -20.09 -2.00
C TRP A 453 4.18 -19.89 -1.30
N ALA A 454 4.17 -19.54 -0.01
CA ALA A 454 5.39 -19.36 0.78
C ALA A 454 6.31 -20.58 0.72
N LYS A 455 5.75 -21.78 0.86
CA LYS A 455 6.52 -23.03 0.81
C LYS A 455 7.11 -23.28 -0.57
N ARG A 456 6.31 -23.07 -1.62
CA ARG A 456 6.72 -23.34 -3.00
C ARG A 456 7.78 -22.37 -3.46
N ILE A 457 7.57 -21.07 -3.29
CA ILE A 457 8.54 -20.08 -3.76
C ILE A 457 9.88 -20.17 -3.01
N LEU A 458 9.87 -20.38 -1.68
CA LEU A 458 11.10 -20.56 -0.92
C LEU A 458 11.81 -21.88 -1.21
N SER A 459 11.12 -22.87 -1.75
CA SER A 459 11.73 -24.14 -2.18
C SER A 459 12.23 -24.09 -3.62
N ALA A 460 11.87 -23.07 -4.39
CA ALA A 460 12.26 -22.92 -5.79
C ALA A 460 13.57 -22.13 -5.97
N PHE A 461 13.99 -21.39 -4.94
CA PHE A 461 15.32 -20.76 -4.87
C PHE A 461 16.41 -21.77 -4.54
#